data_c064741a0cbb11d80ee4bf06b5445093
#
_entry.id   c064741a0cbb11d80ee4bf06b5445093
#
_cell.length_a   1.000
_cell.length_b   1.000
_cell.length_c   1.000
_cell.angle_alpha   90.00
_cell.angle_beta   90.00
_cell.angle_gamma   90.00
#
_symmetry.space_group_name_H-M   'P 1'
#
loop_
_entity.id
_entity.type
_entity.pdbx_description
1 polymer ?
#
loop_
_entity_poly.entity_id
_entity_poly.type
_entity_poly.pdbx_seq_one_letter_code
_entity_poly.pdbx_strand_id
1 'polypeptide(L)'
;MKLTASAALLLLPASTVLAGPIIETRQPAQRAKFIPGSLALEGPGCDGASVTFDSTNEIATVSLPNFVVTVPTGTREKVCNVALRVHYPLGCTTGTARTILSGQDALSVGVSGTYSRGYAVSPVPNGNVTENSPTLNFTGAEVSTQVWLYDQDTINYLLRPTTPQNQDVTFRLLGDIQLQPRGSATGRLSNDRYVLNISDQRGCWESMQLEARMES
;
A
#
# COMPACT_ATOMS: atom_id res chain seq x y z
N MET A 1 46.83 79.47 25.46
CA MET A 1 46.19 78.67 24.37
C MET A 1 45.37 77.57 25.06
N LYS A 2 44.05 77.73 25.07
CA LYS A 2 43.12 76.74 25.63
C LYS A 2 42.39 76.05 24.45
N LEU A 3 42.61 74.77 24.25
CA LEU A 3 41.85 73.99 23.28
C LEU A 3 40.65 73.39 24.01
N THR A 4 39.45 73.72 23.55
CA THR A 4 38.22 73.12 23.96
C THR A 4 37.83 72.05 22.93
N ALA A 5 37.79 70.81 23.36
CA ALA A 5 37.33 69.68 22.56
C ALA A 5 35.83 69.55 22.75
N SER A 6 35.04 69.73 21.67
CA SER A 6 33.62 69.43 21.64
C SER A 6 33.40 67.96 21.23
N ALA A 7 32.81 67.18 22.12
CA ALA A 7 32.37 65.85 21.84
C ALA A 7 30.96 65.86 21.21
N ALA A 8 30.85 65.47 19.96
CA ALA A 8 29.57 65.28 19.27
C ALA A 8 28.99 63.87 19.59
N LEU A 9 27.89 63.83 20.28
CA LEU A 9 27.17 62.60 20.62
C LEU A 9 26.27 62.23 19.44
N LEU A 10 26.65 61.18 18.68
CA LEU A 10 25.85 60.64 17.59
C LEU A 10 24.76 59.71 18.20
N LEU A 11 23.53 60.18 18.22
CA LEU A 11 22.34 59.39 18.51
C LEU A 11 21.97 58.56 17.27
N LEU A 12 22.21 57.27 17.31
CA LEU A 12 21.72 56.30 16.33
C LEU A 12 20.24 55.97 16.63
N PRO A 13 19.33 56.07 15.66
CA PRO A 13 17.95 55.64 15.88
C PRO A 13 17.92 54.09 15.98
N ALA A 14 17.41 53.58 17.10
CA ALA A 14 17.10 52.16 17.27
C ALA A 14 15.90 51.80 16.39
N SER A 15 16.14 51.21 15.26
CA SER A 15 15.08 50.62 14.43
C SER A 15 14.55 49.36 15.14
N THR A 16 13.42 49.47 15.82
CA THR A 16 12.67 48.33 16.31
C THR A 16 12.04 47.60 15.12
N VAL A 17 12.68 46.54 14.67
CA VAL A 17 12.07 45.61 13.74
C VAL A 17 10.97 44.86 14.50
N LEU A 18 9.72 45.24 14.26
CA LEU A 18 8.55 44.46 14.67
C LEU A 18 8.58 43.15 13.90
N ALA A 19 9.11 42.09 14.53
CA ALA A 19 8.93 40.76 14.04
C ALA A 19 7.44 40.43 14.14
N GLY A 20 6.71 40.58 13.03
CA GLY A 20 5.35 40.06 12.91
C GLY A 20 5.37 38.52 13.09
N PRO A 21 4.27 37.94 13.59
CA PRO A 21 4.20 36.48 13.69
C PRO A 21 4.39 35.91 12.29
N ILE A 22 5.46 35.13 12.13
CA ILE A 22 5.65 34.31 10.94
C ILE A 22 4.51 33.27 11.00
N ILE A 23 3.46 33.52 10.24
CA ILE A 23 2.44 32.51 9.98
C ILE A 23 3.12 31.52 9.06
N GLU A 24 3.78 30.52 9.66
CA GLU A 24 4.18 29.33 8.92
C GLU A 24 2.89 28.73 8.32
N THR A 25 2.71 28.91 7.04
CA THR A 25 1.71 28.14 6.30
C THR A 25 2.15 26.68 6.37
N ARG A 26 1.61 25.96 7.36
CA ARG A 26 1.80 24.50 7.47
C ARG A 26 1.49 23.91 6.10
N GLN A 27 2.52 23.42 5.43
CA GLN A 27 2.30 22.62 4.22
C GLN A 27 1.36 21.46 4.61
N PRO A 28 0.31 21.21 3.83
CA PRO A 28 -0.56 20.07 4.10
C PRO A 28 0.31 18.82 4.14
N ALA A 29 0.15 18.02 5.20
CA ALA A 29 0.90 16.81 5.37
C ALA A 29 0.82 15.97 4.10
N GLN A 30 1.98 15.75 3.48
CA GLN A 30 2.06 14.89 2.30
C GLN A 30 1.71 13.47 2.74
N ARG A 31 0.89 12.78 1.96
CA ARG A 31 0.45 11.41 2.23
C ARG A 31 1.15 10.45 1.28
N ALA A 32 1.30 9.19 1.70
CA ALA A 32 1.74 8.15 0.79
C ALA A 32 0.74 7.98 -0.36
N LYS A 33 1.25 7.68 -1.54
CA LYS A 33 0.44 7.55 -2.74
C LYS A 33 0.95 6.41 -3.62
N PHE A 34 0.04 5.70 -4.24
CA PHE A 34 0.40 4.84 -5.36
C PHE A 34 0.92 5.68 -6.52
N ILE A 35 1.90 5.14 -7.23
CA ILE A 35 2.45 5.75 -8.44
C ILE A 35 1.66 5.23 -9.63
N PRO A 36 0.82 6.04 -10.29
CA PRO A 36 0.08 5.62 -11.47
C PRO A 36 1.02 5.10 -12.57
N GLY A 37 0.59 4.05 -13.27
CA GLY A 37 1.40 3.41 -14.31
C GLY A 37 2.50 2.47 -13.79
N SER A 38 2.59 2.23 -12.49
CA SER A 38 3.58 1.32 -11.89
C SER A 38 3.12 -0.14 -11.80
N LEU A 39 1.92 -0.46 -12.30
CA LEU A 39 1.41 -1.84 -12.28
C LEU A 39 2.33 -2.77 -13.05
N ALA A 40 2.80 -3.82 -12.38
CA ALA A 40 3.45 -4.96 -12.99
C ALA A 40 2.70 -6.23 -12.64
N LEU A 41 2.54 -7.11 -13.60
CA LEU A 41 1.74 -8.33 -13.54
C LEU A 41 2.59 -9.52 -13.94
N GLU A 42 2.49 -10.61 -13.19
CA GLU A 42 3.21 -11.84 -13.45
C GLU A 42 2.32 -13.06 -13.17
N GLY A 43 2.25 -13.97 -14.12
CA GLY A 43 1.49 -15.21 -14.04
C GLY A 43 0.21 -15.22 -14.89
N PRO A 44 -0.25 -16.43 -15.28
CA PRO A 44 -1.37 -16.61 -16.19
C PRO A 44 -2.74 -16.19 -15.62
N GLY A 45 -2.84 -16.05 -14.31
CA GLY A 45 -4.05 -15.52 -13.66
C GLY A 45 -4.21 -14.01 -13.79
N CYS A 46 -3.14 -13.30 -14.18
CA CYS A 46 -3.15 -11.86 -14.34
C CYS A 46 -3.59 -11.39 -15.75
N ASP A 47 -3.89 -12.29 -16.67
CA ASP A 47 -4.29 -11.93 -18.04
C ASP A 47 -5.51 -11.01 -18.01
N GLY A 48 -5.42 -9.88 -18.72
CA GLY A 48 -6.48 -8.88 -18.78
C GLY A 48 -6.67 -8.07 -17.50
N ALA A 49 -5.78 -8.20 -16.51
CA ALA A 49 -5.86 -7.42 -15.28
C ALA A 49 -5.69 -5.93 -15.56
N SER A 50 -6.35 -5.12 -14.75
CA SER A 50 -6.29 -3.66 -14.82
C SER A 50 -6.28 -3.06 -13.43
N VAL A 51 -5.78 -1.83 -13.28
CA VAL A 51 -5.79 -1.09 -12.02
C VAL A 51 -6.49 0.24 -12.18
N THR A 52 -7.26 0.60 -11.18
CA THR A 52 -7.83 1.94 -11.02
C THR A 52 -7.41 2.49 -9.65
N PHE A 53 -7.22 3.80 -9.60
CA PHE A 53 -6.89 4.49 -8.36
C PHE A 53 -8.03 5.43 -7.98
N ASP A 54 -8.21 5.64 -6.68
CA ASP A 54 -9.08 6.71 -6.19
C ASP A 54 -8.50 8.09 -6.51
N SER A 55 -9.25 9.16 -6.27
CA SER A 55 -8.84 10.53 -6.57
C SER A 55 -7.60 10.99 -5.79
N THR A 56 -7.27 10.34 -4.69
CA THR A 56 -6.11 10.65 -3.84
C THR A 56 -4.90 9.77 -4.16
N ASN A 57 -5.06 8.71 -4.94
CA ASN A 57 -4.09 7.64 -5.16
C ASN A 57 -3.68 6.89 -3.87
N GLU A 58 -4.56 6.85 -2.87
CA GLU A 58 -4.34 6.12 -1.63
C GLU A 58 -4.98 4.72 -1.67
N ILE A 59 -5.90 4.50 -2.60
CA ILE A 59 -6.57 3.22 -2.81
C ILE A 59 -6.35 2.78 -4.25
N ALA A 60 -5.84 1.56 -4.42
CA ALA A 60 -5.71 0.90 -5.71
C ALA A 60 -6.67 -0.28 -5.77
N THR A 61 -7.48 -0.35 -6.83
CA THR A 61 -8.35 -1.49 -7.12
C THR A 61 -7.83 -2.19 -8.36
N VAL A 62 -7.41 -3.45 -8.20
CA VAL A 62 -6.96 -4.31 -9.29
C VAL A 62 -8.09 -5.27 -9.63
N SER A 63 -8.56 -5.22 -10.87
CA SER A 63 -9.53 -6.16 -11.43
C SER A 63 -8.81 -7.33 -12.09
N LEU A 64 -9.26 -8.56 -11.85
CA LEU A 64 -8.64 -9.80 -12.27
C LEU A 64 -9.62 -10.70 -13.02
N PRO A 65 -10.06 -10.33 -14.22
CA PRO A 65 -11.17 -11.00 -14.93
C PRO A 65 -10.86 -12.47 -15.28
N ASN A 66 -9.60 -12.83 -15.40
CA ASN A 66 -9.16 -14.17 -15.80
C ASN A 66 -8.47 -14.95 -14.69
N PHE A 67 -8.48 -14.46 -13.45
CA PHE A 67 -7.96 -15.20 -12.32
C PHE A 67 -9.01 -16.20 -11.79
N VAL A 68 -9.28 -17.20 -12.62
CA VAL A 68 -10.31 -18.22 -12.41
C VAL A 68 -9.77 -19.60 -12.78
N VAL A 69 -10.12 -20.59 -11.97
CA VAL A 69 -9.85 -22.01 -12.18
C VAL A 69 -11.15 -22.80 -12.26
N THR A 70 -11.17 -23.87 -13.07
CA THR A 70 -12.37 -24.67 -13.32
C THR A 70 -12.03 -26.15 -13.46
N VAL A 71 -12.94 -27.01 -13.00
CA VAL A 71 -12.88 -28.45 -13.15
C VAL A 71 -14.24 -28.99 -13.58
N PRO A 72 -14.32 -30.13 -14.30
CA PRO A 72 -13.25 -31.03 -14.73
C PRO A 72 -12.48 -30.55 -15.95
N THR A 73 -13.06 -29.60 -16.72
CA THR A 73 -12.45 -29.02 -17.92
C THR A 73 -11.91 -27.64 -17.59
N GLY A 74 -10.67 -27.37 -17.97
CA GLY A 74 -10.02 -26.08 -17.74
C GLY A 74 -8.77 -26.19 -16.87
N THR A 75 -8.27 -25.05 -16.47
CA THR A 75 -7.05 -24.96 -15.65
C THR A 75 -7.40 -25.14 -14.18
N ARG A 76 -6.69 -26.04 -13.50
CA ARG A 76 -6.92 -26.34 -12.07
C ARG A 76 -6.14 -25.44 -11.12
N GLU A 77 -5.15 -24.75 -11.63
CA GLU A 77 -4.26 -23.89 -10.86
C GLU A 77 -3.92 -22.65 -11.67
N LYS A 78 -3.93 -21.50 -11.03
CA LYS A 78 -3.43 -20.24 -11.60
C LYS A 78 -2.73 -19.41 -10.54
N VAL A 79 -1.70 -18.71 -10.99
CA VAL A 79 -0.94 -17.75 -10.19
C VAL A 79 -1.11 -16.37 -10.79
N CYS A 80 -1.33 -15.37 -9.94
CA CYS A 80 -1.27 -13.96 -10.32
C CYS A 80 -0.53 -13.16 -9.24
N ASN A 81 0.61 -12.60 -9.63
CA ASN A 81 1.40 -11.69 -8.81
C ASN A 81 1.21 -10.27 -9.33
N VAL A 82 0.79 -9.39 -8.45
CA VAL A 82 0.52 -7.99 -8.75
C VAL A 82 1.53 -7.14 -7.99
N ALA A 83 2.25 -6.26 -8.68
CA ALA A 83 3.15 -5.32 -8.05
C ALA A 83 2.75 -3.87 -8.35
N LEU A 84 2.75 -3.03 -7.31
CA LEU A 84 2.46 -1.61 -7.39
C LEU A 84 3.52 -0.84 -6.60
N ARG A 85 3.96 0.31 -7.14
CA ARG A 85 4.87 1.20 -6.43
C ARG A 85 4.08 2.20 -5.60
N VAL A 86 4.60 2.46 -4.40
CA VAL A 86 4.07 3.45 -3.45
C VAL A 86 5.17 4.44 -3.15
N HIS A 87 4.86 5.72 -3.27
CA HIS A 87 5.71 6.82 -2.84
C HIS A 87 5.31 7.25 -1.43
N TYR A 88 6.28 7.26 -0.51
CA TYR A 88 6.11 7.77 0.85
C TYR A 88 6.77 9.15 0.98
N PRO A 89 6.12 10.10 1.65
CA PRO A 89 6.74 11.39 1.95
C PRO A 89 7.92 11.23 2.91
N LEU A 90 8.80 12.23 2.91
CA LEU A 90 9.92 12.31 3.85
C LEU A 90 9.42 12.26 5.29
N GLY A 91 10.20 11.65 6.17
CA GLY A 91 9.86 11.52 7.58
C GLY A 91 8.96 10.34 7.94
N CYS A 92 8.43 9.59 6.96
CA CYS A 92 7.72 8.36 7.24
C CYS A 92 8.70 7.26 7.65
N THR A 93 8.50 6.67 8.83
CA THR A 93 9.33 5.56 9.34
C THR A 93 8.66 4.20 9.19
N THR A 94 7.35 4.19 9.04
CA THR A 94 6.54 2.98 8.86
C THR A 94 5.53 3.16 7.74
N GLY A 95 5.25 2.09 7.02
CA GLY A 95 4.17 2.00 6.07
C GLY A 95 3.13 0.98 6.53
N THR A 96 1.88 1.22 6.20
CA THR A 96 0.77 0.32 6.46
C THR A 96 -0.02 0.12 5.17
N ALA A 97 -0.31 -1.12 4.83
CA ALA A 97 -1.20 -1.46 3.74
C ALA A 97 -2.29 -2.42 4.23
N ARG A 98 -3.53 -2.14 3.85
CA ARG A 98 -4.68 -3.02 4.08
C ARG A 98 -5.10 -3.61 2.75
N THR A 99 -5.37 -4.91 2.73
CA THR A 99 -5.82 -5.61 1.53
C THR A 99 -7.20 -6.18 1.72
N ILE A 100 -8.02 -6.04 0.69
CA ILE A 100 -9.34 -6.65 0.60
C ILE A 100 -9.37 -7.46 -0.69
N LEU A 101 -9.77 -8.71 -0.57
CA LEU A 101 -9.85 -9.67 -1.66
C LEU A 101 -11.31 -10.07 -1.85
N SER A 102 -11.74 -10.23 -3.07
CA SER A 102 -13.09 -10.72 -3.35
C SER A 102 -13.13 -11.60 -4.59
N GLY A 103 -13.99 -12.59 -4.57
CA GLY A 103 -14.16 -13.52 -5.66
C GLY A 103 -15.45 -14.31 -5.55
N GLN A 104 -15.52 -15.38 -6.33
CA GLN A 104 -16.67 -16.28 -6.36
C GLN A 104 -16.20 -17.72 -6.31
N ASP A 105 -17.00 -18.57 -5.67
CA ASP A 105 -16.86 -20.01 -5.74
C ASP A 105 -18.20 -20.66 -6.09
N ALA A 106 -18.13 -21.73 -6.87
CA ALA A 106 -19.23 -22.60 -7.22
C ALA A 106 -18.70 -24.03 -7.28
N LEU A 107 -18.73 -24.71 -6.14
CA LEU A 107 -18.09 -26.02 -5.96
C LEU A 107 -19.16 -27.09 -5.68
N SER A 108 -19.20 -28.14 -6.52
CA SER A 108 -20.02 -29.31 -6.23
C SER A 108 -19.40 -30.16 -5.12
N VAL A 109 -20.21 -31.01 -4.51
CA VAL A 109 -19.74 -32.02 -3.55
C VAL A 109 -18.59 -32.84 -4.17
N GLY A 110 -17.50 -32.95 -3.42
CA GLY A 110 -16.28 -33.63 -3.87
C GLY A 110 -15.26 -32.74 -4.56
N VAL A 111 -15.48 -31.41 -4.62
CA VAL A 111 -14.45 -30.43 -4.99
C VAL A 111 -13.98 -29.68 -3.77
N SER A 112 -12.68 -29.55 -3.60
CA SER A 112 -12.07 -28.58 -2.68
C SER A 112 -11.27 -27.57 -3.45
N GLY A 113 -11.26 -26.34 -2.95
CA GLY A 113 -10.47 -25.24 -3.49
C GLY A 113 -9.58 -24.61 -2.43
N THR A 114 -8.47 -24.06 -2.87
CA THR A 114 -7.58 -23.27 -2.01
C THR A 114 -7.22 -21.97 -2.69
N TYR A 115 -7.09 -20.93 -1.89
CA TYR A 115 -6.48 -19.67 -2.29
C TYR A 115 -5.35 -19.36 -1.32
N SER A 116 -4.13 -19.49 -1.80
CA SER A 116 -2.92 -19.12 -1.08
C SER A 116 -2.50 -17.73 -1.50
N ARG A 117 -2.09 -16.93 -0.52
CA ARG A 117 -1.69 -15.54 -0.76
C ARG A 117 -0.48 -15.18 0.07
N GLY A 118 0.22 -14.15 -0.37
CA GLY A 118 1.35 -13.59 0.32
C GLY A 118 1.57 -12.14 -0.08
N TYR A 119 2.45 -11.50 0.66
CA TYR A 119 2.86 -10.12 0.42
C TYR A 119 4.37 -10.03 0.41
N ALA A 120 4.89 -9.15 -0.43
CA ALA A 120 6.28 -8.76 -0.37
C ALA A 120 6.38 -7.24 -0.53
N VAL A 121 7.20 -6.61 0.32
CA VAL A 121 7.48 -5.18 0.25
C VAL A 121 8.98 -5.00 0.13
N SER A 122 9.43 -4.21 -0.86
CA SER A 122 10.83 -3.94 -1.14
C SER A 122 11.04 -2.56 -1.77
N PRO A 123 12.17 -1.88 -1.53
CA PRO A 123 13.17 -2.17 -0.51
C PRO A 123 12.71 -1.74 0.89
N VAL A 124 13.10 -2.49 1.91
CA VAL A 124 12.87 -2.13 3.32
C VAL A 124 14.17 -2.31 4.12
N PRO A 125 14.32 -1.69 5.34
CA PRO A 125 15.59 -1.65 6.08
C PRO A 125 16.24 -3.01 6.32
N ASN A 126 15.44 -4.00 6.63
CA ASN A 126 15.90 -5.35 7.00
C ASN A 126 15.83 -6.34 5.84
N GLY A 127 15.84 -5.86 4.59
CA GLY A 127 15.64 -6.67 3.39
C GLY A 127 14.21 -6.60 2.88
N ASN A 128 13.75 -7.63 2.17
CA ASN A 128 12.38 -7.73 1.74
C ASN A 128 11.51 -8.29 2.87
N VAL A 129 10.42 -7.63 3.19
CA VAL A 129 9.38 -8.23 4.01
C VAL A 129 8.56 -9.13 3.09
N THR A 130 8.49 -10.41 3.45
CA THR A 130 7.62 -11.37 2.77
C THR A 130 6.79 -12.05 3.86
N GLU A 131 5.49 -11.91 3.77
CA GLU A 131 4.56 -12.57 4.68
C GLU A 131 3.63 -13.48 3.87
N ASN A 132 3.44 -14.70 4.35
CA ASN A 132 2.43 -15.60 3.85
C ASN A 132 1.20 -15.47 4.73
N SER A 133 0.10 -15.06 4.15
CA SER A 133 -1.18 -15.03 4.84
C SER A 133 -1.80 -16.43 4.90
N PRO A 134 -2.69 -16.69 5.86
CA PRO A 134 -3.40 -17.95 5.93
C PRO A 134 -4.10 -18.30 4.61
N THR A 135 -3.99 -19.56 4.20
CA THR A 135 -4.69 -20.07 3.02
C THR A 135 -6.19 -20.11 3.29
N LEU A 136 -6.98 -19.59 2.35
CA LEU A 136 -8.43 -19.76 2.37
C LEU A 136 -8.77 -21.12 1.79
N ASN A 137 -9.63 -21.86 2.48
CA ASN A 137 -10.08 -23.19 2.06
C ASN A 137 -11.57 -23.13 1.71
N PHE A 138 -11.90 -23.69 0.57
CA PHE A 138 -13.25 -23.79 0.04
C PHE A 138 -13.62 -25.26 -0.08
N THR A 139 -14.82 -25.62 0.34
CA THR A 139 -15.31 -27.01 0.25
C THR A 139 -16.68 -26.99 -0.39
N GLY A 140 -16.81 -27.74 -1.46
CA GLY A 140 -18.10 -27.86 -2.15
C GLY A 140 -19.14 -28.60 -1.30
N ALA A 141 -20.23 -27.93 -1.04
CA ALA A 141 -21.38 -28.47 -0.33
C ALA A 141 -22.61 -28.59 -1.24
N GLU A 142 -22.84 -27.60 -2.08
CA GLU A 142 -23.92 -27.54 -3.06
C GLU A 142 -23.49 -26.68 -4.26
N VAL A 143 -24.12 -26.88 -5.42
CA VAL A 143 -23.79 -26.13 -6.65
C VAL A 143 -24.51 -24.77 -6.62
N SER A 144 -24.14 -23.94 -5.65
CA SER A 144 -24.58 -22.53 -5.63
C SER A 144 -23.36 -21.62 -5.74
N THR A 145 -23.45 -20.60 -6.59
CA THR A 145 -22.38 -19.58 -6.66
C THR A 145 -22.43 -18.75 -5.39
N GLN A 146 -21.33 -18.74 -4.65
CA GLN A 146 -21.16 -17.91 -3.47
C GLN A 146 -20.17 -16.79 -3.78
N VAL A 147 -20.46 -15.60 -3.28
CA VAL A 147 -19.51 -14.48 -3.30
C VAL A 147 -18.75 -14.49 -1.98
N TRP A 148 -17.44 -14.52 -2.04
CA TRP A 148 -16.61 -14.42 -0.85
C TRP A 148 -15.87 -13.09 -0.81
N LEU A 149 -15.73 -12.57 0.40
CA LEU A 149 -15.00 -11.36 0.71
C LEU A 149 -14.05 -11.67 1.85
N TYR A 150 -12.79 -11.34 1.66
CA TYR A 150 -11.78 -11.41 2.72
C TYR A 150 -11.20 -10.02 2.97
N ASP A 151 -11.42 -9.50 4.15
CA ASP A 151 -10.98 -8.18 4.59
C ASP A 151 -10.30 -8.35 5.94
N GLN A 152 -8.99 -8.50 5.95
CA GLN A 152 -8.24 -8.48 7.23
C GLN A 152 -6.72 -8.48 7.16
N ASP A 153 -6.08 -8.36 6.01
CA ASP A 153 -4.63 -8.29 6.04
C ASP A 153 -4.18 -6.84 6.18
N THR A 154 -3.78 -6.48 7.39
CA THR A 154 -3.05 -5.23 7.63
C THR A 154 -1.57 -5.56 7.74
N ILE A 155 -0.79 -5.04 6.82
CA ILE A 155 0.64 -5.28 6.72
C ILE A 155 1.35 -4.02 7.18
N ASN A 156 2.18 -4.16 8.21
CA ASN A 156 3.03 -3.08 8.69
C ASN A 156 4.47 -3.38 8.32
N TYR A 157 5.16 -2.39 7.79
CA TYR A 157 6.57 -2.52 7.41
C TYR A 157 7.35 -1.24 7.73
N LEU A 158 8.64 -1.43 8.01
CA LEU A 158 9.54 -0.31 8.26
C LEU A 158 9.96 0.32 6.93
N LEU A 159 10.01 1.64 6.90
CA LEU A 159 10.56 2.41 5.80
C LEU A 159 11.99 2.82 6.15
N ARG A 160 12.89 2.77 5.19
CA ARG A 160 14.21 3.37 5.36
C ARG A 160 14.14 4.85 5.06
N PRO A 161 14.60 5.71 5.94
CA PRO A 161 15.03 7.05 5.56
C PRO A 161 16.34 6.93 4.78
N THR A 162 16.32 6.39 3.55
CA THR A 162 17.57 6.04 2.83
C THR A 162 18.15 7.17 2.03
N THR A 163 17.63 8.31 2.01
CA THR A 163 18.13 9.59 1.46
C THR A 163 16.93 10.51 1.27
N PRO A 164 17.11 11.82 1.28
CA PRO A 164 16.00 12.77 1.18
C PRO A 164 15.17 12.67 -0.10
N GLN A 165 15.44 11.76 -1.00
CA GLN A 165 14.92 11.85 -2.36
C GLN A 165 14.04 10.70 -2.84
N ASN A 166 14.06 9.51 -2.23
CA ASN A 166 13.25 8.39 -2.75
C ASN A 166 12.83 7.41 -1.64
N GLN A 167 11.60 7.57 -1.16
CA GLN A 167 10.95 6.58 -0.32
C GLN A 167 9.91 5.78 -1.14
N ASP A 168 10.31 5.34 -2.33
CA ASP A 168 9.49 4.48 -3.14
C ASP A 168 9.68 3.02 -2.72
N VAL A 169 8.61 2.35 -2.41
CA VAL A 169 8.58 0.91 -2.19
C VAL A 169 7.72 0.22 -3.23
N THR A 170 8.05 -1.02 -3.55
CA THR A 170 7.21 -1.90 -4.36
C THR A 170 6.46 -2.83 -3.44
N PHE A 171 5.15 -2.75 -3.47
CA PHE A 171 4.26 -3.65 -2.80
C PHE A 171 3.82 -4.73 -3.78
N ARG A 172 4.02 -6.02 -3.42
CA ARG A 172 3.63 -7.17 -4.23
C ARG A 172 2.57 -7.99 -3.50
N LEU A 173 1.51 -8.31 -4.22
CA LEU A 173 0.53 -9.33 -3.84
C LEU A 173 0.84 -10.59 -4.62
N LEU A 174 0.98 -11.69 -3.91
CA LEU A 174 1.19 -13.02 -4.46
C LEU A 174 -0.10 -13.81 -4.28
N GLY A 175 -0.67 -14.31 -5.36
CA GLY A 175 -1.92 -15.08 -5.32
C GLY A 175 -1.81 -16.38 -6.10
N ASP A 176 -2.26 -17.49 -5.50
CA ASP A 176 -2.35 -18.80 -6.10
C ASP A 176 -3.71 -19.42 -5.76
N ILE A 177 -4.49 -19.77 -6.78
CA ILE A 177 -5.76 -20.47 -6.65
C ILE A 177 -5.69 -21.85 -7.25
N GLN A 178 -6.23 -22.84 -6.52
CA GLN A 178 -6.21 -24.25 -6.94
C GLN A 178 -7.55 -24.91 -6.70
N LEU A 179 -7.91 -25.87 -7.56
CA LEU A 179 -9.04 -26.79 -7.39
C LEU A 179 -8.60 -28.24 -7.43
N GLN A 180 -9.13 -29.03 -6.49
CA GLN A 180 -8.88 -30.45 -6.38
C GLN A 180 -10.23 -31.21 -6.45
N PRO A 181 -10.61 -31.73 -7.63
CA PRO A 181 -11.83 -32.51 -7.80
C PRO A 181 -11.62 -33.96 -7.37
N ARG A 182 -12.66 -34.58 -6.86
CA ARG A 182 -12.78 -36.05 -6.73
C ARG A 182 -13.64 -36.58 -7.87
N GLY A 183 -13.07 -37.45 -8.70
CA GLY A 183 -13.76 -37.99 -9.88
C GLY A 183 -14.12 -36.91 -10.91
N SER A 184 -15.37 -36.94 -11.38
CA SER A 184 -15.92 -35.97 -12.36
C SER A 184 -16.62 -34.76 -11.75
N ALA A 185 -16.41 -34.50 -10.47
CA ALA A 185 -17.05 -33.36 -9.80
C ALA A 185 -16.65 -32.04 -10.47
N THR A 186 -17.60 -31.11 -10.51
CA THR A 186 -17.47 -29.81 -11.18
C THR A 186 -17.23 -28.69 -10.19
N GLY A 187 -16.43 -27.70 -10.59
CA GLY A 187 -16.17 -26.55 -9.72
C GLY A 187 -15.58 -25.37 -10.46
N ARG A 188 -15.82 -24.18 -9.92
CA ARG A 188 -15.22 -22.92 -10.34
C ARG A 188 -14.82 -22.14 -9.09
N LEU A 189 -13.62 -21.60 -9.09
CA LEU A 189 -13.12 -20.68 -8.07
C LEU A 189 -12.45 -19.50 -8.77
N SER A 190 -12.77 -18.30 -8.37
CA SER A 190 -12.15 -17.09 -8.89
C SER A 190 -11.76 -16.13 -7.76
N ASN A 191 -10.74 -15.33 -8.01
CA ASN A 191 -10.51 -14.08 -7.31
C ASN A 191 -10.66 -12.96 -8.34
N ASP A 192 -11.67 -12.14 -8.15
CA ASP A 192 -12.07 -11.15 -9.17
C ASP A 192 -11.39 -9.79 -8.93
N ARG A 193 -10.97 -9.53 -7.67
CA ARG A 193 -10.49 -8.19 -7.31
C ARG A 193 -9.59 -8.18 -6.09
N TYR A 194 -8.53 -7.36 -6.16
CA TYR A 194 -7.75 -6.87 -5.03
C TYR A 194 -8.03 -5.39 -4.79
N VAL A 195 -8.23 -4.99 -3.55
CA VAL A 195 -8.23 -3.59 -3.15
C VAL A 195 -7.10 -3.41 -2.15
N LEU A 196 -6.17 -2.51 -2.47
CA LEU A 196 -5.08 -2.10 -1.59
C LEU A 196 -5.36 -0.70 -1.09
N ASN A 197 -5.32 -0.53 0.21
CA ASN A 197 -5.51 0.76 0.86
C ASN A 197 -4.27 1.08 1.70
N ILE A 198 -3.65 2.24 1.43
CA ILE A 198 -2.47 2.76 2.13
C ILE A 198 -2.76 4.07 2.88
N SER A 199 -4.03 4.41 3.09
CA SER A 199 -4.43 5.67 3.73
C SER A 199 -4.10 5.75 5.22
N ASP A 200 -3.91 4.62 5.92
CA ASP A 200 -3.49 4.60 7.32
C ASP A 200 -1.96 4.79 7.44
N GLN A 201 -1.55 6.01 7.74
CA GLN A 201 -0.15 6.44 7.75
C GLN A 201 0.29 6.95 9.13
N ARG A 202 -0.13 6.29 10.20
CA ARG A 202 0.16 6.73 11.58
C ARG A 202 1.64 6.98 11.80
N GLY A 203 2.52 6.14 11.29
CA GLY A 203 3.97 6.30 11.41
C GLY A 203 4.54 7.53 10.70
N CYS A 204 3.83 8.11 9.70
CA CYS A 204 4.21 9.37 9.07
C CYS A 204 3.83 10.58 9.92
N TRP A 205 2.73 10.51 10.67
CA TRP A 205 2.26 11.59 11.52
C TRP A 205 3.09 11.75 12.80
N GLU A 206 3.50 10.66 13.39
CA GLU A 206 4.25 10.66 14.65
C GLU A 206 5.64 11.26 14.46
N SER A 207 6.34 10.95 13.36
CA SER A 207 7.66 11.52 13.09
C SER A 207 7.62 13.03 12.84
N MET A 208 6.62 13.52 12.11
CA MET A 208 6.45 14.96 11.89
C MET A 208 6.12 15.73 13.17
N GLN A 209 5.40 15.14 14.12
CA GLN A 209 5.12 15.77 15.41
C GLN A 209 6.33 15.80 16.33
N LEU A 210 7.22 14.82 16.24
CA LEU A 210 8.46 14.78 17.03
C LEU A 210 9.44 15.87 16.55
N GLU A 211 9.62 16.04 15.24
CA GLU A 211 10.47 17.11 14.69
C GLU A 211 9.97 18.50 15.09
N ALA A 212 8.67 18.76 15.00
CA ALA A 212 8.09 20.02 15.42
C ALA A 212 8.21 20.32 16.93
N ARG A 213 8.38 19.30 17.77
CA ARG A 213 8.63 19.46 19.22
C ARG A 213 10.10 19.66 19.57
N MET A 214 11.02 19.22 18.72
CA MET A 214 12.46 19.43 18.97
C MET A 214 12.93 20.81 18.49
N GLU A 215 12.18 21.48 17.62
CA GLU A 215 12.46 22.84 17.13
C GLU A 215 11.78 23.94 17.97
N SER A 216 10.94 23.60 18.94
CA SER A 216 10.26 24.52 19.84
C SER A 216 10.91 24.58 21.21
#